data_4f7c1df1521144ca663f5929d776a4a8
#
_entry.id   4f7c1df1521144ca663f5929d776a4a8
#
_cell.length_a   1.000
_cell.length_b   1.000
_cell.length_c   1.000
_cell.angle_alpha   90.00
_cell.angle_beta   90.00
_cell.angle_gamma   90.00
#
_symmetry.space_group_name_H-M   'P 1'
#
loop_
_entity.id
_entity.type
_entity.pdbx_description
1 polymer ?
#
loop_
_entity_poly.entity_id
_entity_poly.type
_entity_poly.pdbx_seq_one_letter_code
_entity_poly.pdbx_strand_id
1 'polypeptide(L)'
;GTALPDTIELRHGETEVEKTFTCMSMHGEVARGTNAAFGCDDSVLVIKNGKGVNIPTPDLGEDRVGTFVANADFSTLVGKGGDKLVFVGDNTTKTVGVDEGVNISNLAITPDGHVITLGTNGKLYVFDKVGTLEHTMQVTGEWVKPSGHGGIAPGVAAGNYDEANTVWVSDPLAGKVHMIDLSTMTE
;
A
#
# COMPACT_ATOMS: atom_id res chain seq x y z
N GLY A 1 17.83 -18.75 4.24
CA GLY A 1 16.48 -18.27 4.49
C GLY A 1 15.47 -19.33 4.08
N THR A 2 14.32 -19.37 4.72
CA THR A 2 13.19 -20.21 4.31
C THR A 2 12.68 -19.70 2.96
N ALA A 3 12.42 -20.61 2.01
CA ALA A 3 11.79 -20.25 0.75
C ALA A 3 10.39 -19.66 1.04
N LEU A 4 10.02 -18.64 0.27
CA LEU A 4 8.68 -18.08 0.35
C LEU A 4 7.67 -19.09 -0.22
N PRO A 5 6.41 -19.10 0.24
CA PRO A 5 5.39 -20.00 -0.27
C PRO A 5 5.01 -19.63 -1.72
N ASP A 6 4.65 -20.65 -2.50
CA ASP A 6 4.26 -20.52 -3.90
C ASP A 6 2.74 -20.72 -4.11
N THR A 7 2.04 -21.06 -3.03
CA THR A 7 0.59 -21.30 -3.05
C THR A 7 -0.09 -20.74 -1.81
N ILE A 8 -1.35 -20.38 -1.98
CA ILE A 8 -2.24 -19.92 -0.91
C ILE A 8 -3.44 -20.85 -0.86
N GLU A 9 -3.75 -21.39 0.30
CA GLU A 9 -4.90 -22.25 0.52
C GLU A 9 -6.04 -21.48 1.19
N LEU A 10 -7.20 -21.51 0.60
CA LEU A 10 -8.45 -21.12 1.26
C LEU A 10 -8.96 -22.35 2.03
N ARG A 11 -9.06 -22.21 3.34
CA ARG A 11 -9.45 -23.31 4.23
C ARG A 11 -10.76 -23.01 4.94
N HIS A 12 -11.53 -24.07 5.18
CA HIS A 12 -12.65 -24.05 6.11
C HIS A 12 -12.24 -24.80 7.38
N GLY A 13 -12.01 -24.07 8.47
CA GLY A 13 -11.41 -24.64 9.68
C GLY A 13 -9.94 -25.04 9.49
N GLU A 14 -9.43 -25.95 10.32
CA GLU A 14 -8.01 -26.33 10.33
C GLU A 14 -7.63 -27.39 9.29
N THR A 15 -8.56 -28.21 8.85
CA THR A 15 -8.28 -29.45 8.11
C THR A 15 -8.80 -29.48 6.68
N GLU A 16 -9.81 -28.68 6.33
CA GLU A 16 -10.44 -28.73 5.01
C GLU A 16 -9.89 -27.62 4.09
N VAL A 17 -9.19 -28.02 3.02
CA VAL A 17 -8.75 -27.11 1.96
C VAL A 17 -9.88 -27.00 0.94
N GLU A 18 -10.51 -25.84 0.85
CA GLU A 18 -11.58 -25.56 -0.12
C GLU A 18 -10.99 -25.27 -1.51
N LYS A 19 -9.95 -24.46 -1.58
CA LYS A 19 -9.26 -24.08 -2.83
C LYS A 19 -7.80 -23.79 -2.60
N THR A 20 -7.01 -23.96 -3.67
CA THR A 20 -5.60 -23.56 -3.71
C THR A 20 -5.40 -22.59 -4.87
N PHE A 21 -4.66 -21.51 -4.62
CA PHE A 21 -4.29 -20.51 -5.61
C PHE A 21 -2.78 -20.46 -5.76
N THR A 22 -2.28 -20.27 -6.97
CA THR A 22 -0.85 -20.05 -7.23
C THR A 22 -0.50 -18.59 -6.95
N CYS A 23 0.55 -18.37 -6.15
CA CYS A 23 1.14 -17.07 -5.86
C CYS A 23 2.62 -17.28 -5.56
N MET A 24 3.44 -17.28 -6.61
CA MET A 24 4.87 -17.55 -6.50
C MET A 24 5.56 -16.53 -5.60
N SER A 25 6.40 -17.01 -4.68
CA SER A 25 7.18 -16.17 -3.76
C SER A 25 6.31 -15.18 -2.97
N MET A 26 5.15 -15.62 -2.47
CA MET A 26 4.16 -14.78 -1.78
C MET A 26 4.80 -13.92 -0.70
N HIS A 27 4.54 -12.61 -0.76
CA HIS A 27 5.00 -11.63 0.21
C HIS A 27 4.06 -10.43 0.26
N GLY A 28 3.63 -10.05 1.46
CA GLY A 28 2.67 -8.97 1.67
C GLY A 28 1.23 -9.35 1.39
N GLU A 29 0.35 -8.92 2.27
CA GLU A 29 -1.07 -9.23 2.21
C GLU A 29 -1.92 -8.11 2.79
N VAL A 30 -3.20 -8.10 2.43
CA VAL A 30 -4.26 -7.32 3.07
C VAL A 30 -5.59 -8.07 2.97
N ALA A 31 -6.41 -7.97 3.98
CA ALA A 31 -7.76 -8.53 3.97
C ALA A 31 -8.79 -7.53 4.51
N ARG A 32 -10.00 -7.56 3.93
CA ARG A 32 -11.17 -6.80 4.38
C ARG A 32 -12.42 -7.64 4.12
N GLY A 33 -13.13 -8.01 5.18
CA GLY A 33 -14.30 -8.90 5.07
C GLY A 33 -13.93 -10.24 4.44
N THR A 34 -14.57 -10.59 3.32
CA THR A 34 -14.33 -11.82 2.55
C THR A 34 -13.34 -11.64 1.40
N ASN A 35 -12.68 -10.49 1.31
CA ASN A 35 -11.74 -10.16 0.26
C ASN A 35 -10.31 -10.12 0.80
N ALA A 36 -9.36 -10.56 -0.01
CA ALA A 36 -7.94 -10.51 0.32
C ALA A 36 -7.09 -10.25 -0.93
N ALA A 37 -5.90 -9.70 -0.74
CA ALA A 37 -4.91 -9.58 -1.79
C ALA A 37 -3.53 -9.99 -1.27
N PHE A 38 -2.72 -10.56 -2.16
CA PHE A 38 -1.38 -11.07 -1.89
C PHE A 38 -0.43 -10.66 -3.00
N GLY A 39 0.77 -10.21 -2.63
CA GLY A 39 1.84 -9.93 -3.57
C GLY A 39 2.53 -11.23 -3.98
N CYS A 40 2.56 -11.49 -5.27
CA CYS A 40 3.28 -12.59 -5.89
C CYS A 40 4.49 -12.04 -6.66
N ASP A 41 5.29 -12.89 -7.25
CA ASP A 41 6.55 -12.49 -7.91
C ASP A 41 6.32 -11.47 -9.05
N ASP A 42 5.30 -11.71 -9.88
CA ASP A 42 4.99 -10.93 -11.09
C ASP A 42 3.56 -10.40 -11.15
N SER A 43 2.81 -10.57 -10.06
CA SER A 43 1.38 -10.30 -10.03
C SER A 43 0.86 -9.99 -8.62
N VAL A 44 -0.38 -9.53 -8.56
CA VAL A 44 -1.18 -9.49 -7.33
C VAL A 44 -2.29 -10.53 -7.45
N LEU A 45 -2.32 -11.49 -6.54
CA LEU A 45 -3.46 -12.38 -6.40
C LEU A 45 -4.55 -11.67 -5.60
N VAL A 46 -5.70 -11.44 -6.22
CA VAL A 46 -6.89 -10.87 -5.56
C VAL A 46 -7.93 -11.96 -5.39
N ILE A 47 -8.38 -12.18 -4.15
CA ILE A 47 -9.45 -13.12 -3.81
C ILE A 47 -10.67 -12.30 -3.39
N LYS A 48 -11.78 -12.45 -4.12
CA LYS A 48 -13.08 -11.85 -3.79
C LYS A 48 -14.14 -12.95 -3.71
N ASN A 49 -14.80 -13.07 -2.57
CA ASN A 49 -15.83 -14.09 -2.34
C ASN A 49 -15.39 -15.51 -2.75
N GLY A 50 -14.20 -15.92 -2.36
CA GLY A 50 -13.63 -17.23 -2.64
C GLY A 50 -13.19 -17.47 -4.10
N LYS A 51 -13.17 -16.45 -4.95
CA LYS A 51 -12.65 -16.51 -6.34
C LYS A 51 -11.35 -15.72 -6.40
N GLY A 52 -10.27 -16.36 -6.86
CA GLY A 52 -8.95 -15.75 -7.02
C GLY A 52 -8.65 -15.41 -8.47
N VAL A 53 -8.03 -14.25 -8.69
CA VAL A 53 -7.51 -13.78 -9.97
C VAL A 53 -6.11 -13.23 -9.76
N ASN A 54 -5.13 -13.71 -10.54
CA ASN A 54 -3.80 -13.12 -10.62
C ASN A 54 -3.80 -11.98 -11.63
N ILE A 55 -3.46 -10.77 -11.15
CA ILE A 55 -3.43 -9.55 -11.95
C ILE A 55 -1.95 -9.17 -12.13
N PRO A 56 -1.40 -9.19 -13.37
CA PRO A 56 0.01 -8.92 -13.62
C PRO A 56 0.45 -7.52 -13.19
N THR A 57 1.73 -7.41 -12.78
CA THR A 57 2.39 -6.15 -12.40
C THR A 57 3.60 -5.84 -13.29
N PRO A 58 3.43 -5.71 -14.62
CA PRO A 58 4.54 -5.66 -15.57
C PRO A 58 5.49 -4.47 -15.37
N ASP A 59 4.98 -3.36 -14.79
CA ASP A 59 5.76 -2.14 -14.63
C ASP A 59 6.62 -2.11 -13.36
N LEU A 60 6.58 -3.18 -12.55
CA LEU A 60 7.45 -3.32 -11.37
C LEU A 60 8.85 -3.88 -11.73
N GLY A 61 9.01 -4.54 -12.87
CA GLY A 61 10.26 -5.21 -13.22
C GLY A 61 10.55 -6.38 -12.29
N GLU A 62 11.69 -6.35 -11.60
CA GLU A 62 12.09 -7.38 -10.61
C GLU A 62 11.50 -7.14 -9.21
N ASP A 63 10.88 -5.99 -8.97
CA ASP A 63 10.20 -5.70 -7.72
C ASP A 63 8.84 -6.41 -7.66
N ARG A 64 8.41 -6.75 -6.45
CA ARG A 64 7.07 -7.29 -6.18
C ARG A 64 6.35 -6.43 -5.15
N VAL A 65 5.04 -6.58 -5.07
CA VAL A 65 4.25 -5.88 -4.04
C VAL A 65 4.48 -6.55 -2.70
N GLY A 66 5.08 -5.82 -1.77
CA GLY A 66 5.42 -6.31 -0.43
C GLY A 66 4.57 -5.75 0.70
N THR A 67 3.71 -4.77 0.41
CA THR A 67 2.82 -4.14 1.39
C THR A 67 1.57 -3.65 0.68
N PHE A 68 0.42 -3.73 1.35
CA PHE A 68 -0.86 -3.29 0.81
C PHE A 68 -1.62 -2.39 1.78
N VAL A 69 -2.48 -1.55 1.21
CA VAL A 69 -3.59 -0.88 1.88
C VAL A 69 -4.88 -1.09 1.08
N ALA A 70 -5.99 -1.21 1.77
CA ALA A 70 -7.32 -1.27 1.17
C ALA A 70 -8.32 -0.54 2.07
N ASN A 71 -9.27 0.19 1.46
CA ASN A 71 -10.38 0.76 2.20
C ASN A 71 -11.38 -0.33 2.66
N ALA A 72 -12.34 0.05 3.50
CA ALA A 72 -13.19 -0.91 4.20
C ALA A 72 -14.01 -1.82 3.27
N ASP A 73 -14.52 -1.29 2.17
CA ASP A 73 -15.33 -2.02 1.18
C ASP A 73 -14.49 -2.70 0.09
N PHE A 74 -13.15 -2.59 0.17
CA PHE A 74 -12.22 -3.15 -0.80
C PHE A 74 -12.39 -2.59 -2.23
N SER A 75 -12.98 -1.40 -2.38
CA SER A 75 -13.13 -0.74 -3.68
C SER A 75 -11.84 -0.05 -4.14
N THR A 76 -10.97 0.28 -3.20
CA THR A 76 -9.62 0.77 -3.47
C THR A 76 -8.61 -0.18 -2.85
N LEU A 77 -7.75 -0.75 -3.68
CA LEU A 77 -6.65 -1.63 -3.29
C LEU A 77 -5.36 -1.10 -3.90
N VAL A 78 -4.39 -0.80 -3.06
CA VAL A 78 -3.09 -0.29 -3.50
C VAL A 78 -1.97 -1.03 -2.79
N GLY A 79 -1.01 -1.46 -3.58
CA GLY A 79 0.22 -2.05 -3.09
C GLY A 79 1.42 -1.12 -3.20
N LYS A 80 2.49 -1.46 -2.50
CA LYS A 80 3.82 -0.87 -2.65
C LYS A 80 4.79 -1.94 -3.10
N GLY A 81 5.44 -1.70 -4.25
CA GLY A 81 6.54 -2.50 -4.77
C GLY A 81 7.75 -1.60 -5.02
N GLY A 82 8.87 -1.88 -4.33
CA GLY A 82 10.00 -0.96 -4.32
C GLY A 82 9.60 0.43 -3.82
N ASP A 83 9.80 1.44 -4.65
CA ASP A 83 9.40 2.84 -4.38
C ASP A 83 8.24 3.30 -5.29
N LYS A 84 7.41 2.37 -5.73
CA LYS A 84 6.24 2.62 -6.57
C LYS A 84 4.96 2.18 -5.87
N LEU A 85 3.86 2.85 -6.21
CA LEU A 85 2.50 2.45 -5.83
C LEU A 85 1.88 1.65 -6.98
N VAL A 86 1.17 0.59 -6.63
CA VAL A 86 0.47 -0.28 -7.59
C VAL A 86 -1.02 -0.23 -7.27
N PHE A 87 -1.77 0.52 -8.05
CA PHE A 87 -3.23 0.58 -7.98
C PHE A 87 -3.80 -0.64 -8.69
N VAL A 88 -4.55 -1.45 -7.96
CA VAL A 88 -5.06 -2.73 -8.44
C VAL A 88 -6.53 -2.59 -8.83
N GLY A 89 -6.80 -2.69 -10.13
CA GLY A 89 -8.15 -2.74 -10.68
C GLY A 89 -8.67 -4.19 -10.79
N ASP A 90 -9.77 -4.39 -11.50
CA ASP A 90 -10.37 -5.73 -11.61
C ASP A 90 -9.53 -6.71 -12.44
N ASN A 91 -8.84 -6.22 -13.50
CA ASN A 91 -8.04 -7.06 -14.39
C ASN A 91 -6.71 -6.42 -14.81
N THR A 92 -6.38 -5.26 -14.27
CA THR A 92 -5.18 -4.51 -14.63
C THR A 92 -4.59 -3.84 -13.41
N THR A 93 -3.31 -3.54 -13.46
CA THR A 93 -2.64 -2.69 -12.49
C THR A 93 -2.19 -1.38 -13.15
N LYS A 94 -2.14 -0.31 -12.36
CA LYS A 94 -1.52 0.96 -12.71
C LYS A 94 -0.39 1.23 -11.73
N THR A 95 0.83 1.28 -12.22
CA THR A 95 2.00 1.59 -11.40
C THR A 95 2.33 3.09 -11.49
N VAL A 96 2.49 3.72 -10.33
CA VAL A 96 2.76 5.17 -10.22
C VAL A 96 3.96 5.38 -9.32
N GLY A 97 4.86 6.23 -9.74
CA GLY A 97 5.92 6.79 -8.89
C GLY A 97 5.50 8.15 -8.31
N VAL A 98 6.36 8.68 -7.45
CA VAL A 98 6.35 10.08 -7.03
C VAL A 98 7.40 10.86 -7.83
N ASP A 99 7.97 11.94 -7.30
CA ASP A 99 9.04 12.68 -7.98
C ASP A 99 10.25 11.77 -8.28
N GLU A 100 10.98 12.06 -9.36
CA GLU A 100 12.15 11.27 -9.77
C GLU A 100 13.23 11.21 -8.68
N GLY A 101 13.75 10.02 -8.42
CA GLY A 101 14.79 9.78 -7.40
C GLY A 101 14.29 9.81 -5.95
N VAL A 102 13.00 10.00 -5.73
CA VAL A 102 12.40 10.04 -4.40
C VAL A 102 11.91 8.65 -4.01
N ASN A 103 12.42 8.15 -2.87
CA ASN A 103 11.89 6.94 -2.26
C ASN A 103 10.66 7.26 -1.41
N ILE A 104 9.78 6.30 -1.19
CA ILE A 104 8.56 6.49 -0.41
C ILE A 104 8.59 5.72 0.92
N SER A 105 7.88 6.25 1.90
CA SER A 105 7.63 5.62 3.20
C SER A 105 6.59 4.49 3.10
N ASN A 106 5.83 4.27 4.16
CA ASN A 106 4.66 3.40 4.13
C ASN A 106 3.49 4.06 3.38
N LEU A 107 2.43 3.28 3.15
CA LEU A 107 1.17 3.75 2.61
C LEU A 107 0.13 3.91 3.71
N ALA A 108 -0.78 4.86 3.53
CA ALA A 108 -2.04 4.93 4.25
C ALA A 108 -3.19 5.12 3.25
N ILE A 109 -4.40 4.78 3.66
CA ILE A 109 -5.61 4.96 2.86
C ILE A 109 -6.72 5.54 3.74
N THR A 110 -7.41 6.56 3.24
CA THR A 110 -8.56 7.14 3.89
C THR A 110 -9.82 6.29 3.65
N PRO A 111 -10.87 6.42 4.46
CA PRO A 111 -12.13 5.70 4.26
C PRO A 111 -12.76 5.92 2.89
N ASP A 112 -12.63 7.10 2.30
CA ASP A 112 -13.12 7.46 0.97
C ASP A 112 -12.18 7.04 -0.18
N GLY A 113 -11.02 6.45 0.14
CA GLY A 113 -10.12 5.80 -0.82
C GLY A 113 -8.97 6.65 -1.32
N HIS A 114 -8.69 7.83 -0.75
CA HIS A 114 -7.43 8.53 -1.04
C HIS A 114 -6.23 7.75 -0.51
N VAL A 115 -5.21 7.66 -1.31
CA VAL A 115 -3.97 6.94 -0.99
C VAL A 115 -2.85 7.93 -0.73
N ILE A 116 -2.14 7.71 0.37
CA ILE A 116 -1.20 8.70 0.91
C ILE A 116 0.14 8.04 1.16
N THR A 117 1.20 8.73 0.80
CA THR A 117 2.58 8.36 1.15
C THR A 117 3.43 9.60 1.37
N LEU A 118 4.57 9.44 2.05
CA LEU A 118 5.56 10.48 2.26
C LEU A 118 6.85 10.13 1.52
N GLY A 119 7.35 11.08 0.72
CA GLY A 119 8.62 10.94 0.03
C GLY A 119 9.82 11.28 0.91
N THR A 120 11.00 10.77 0.55
CA THR A 120 12.28 11.12 1.21
C THR A 120 12.63 12.59 1.07
N ASN A 121 12.02 13.32 0.14
CA ASN A 121 12.10 14.77 0.00
C ASN A 121 11.20 15.53 1.02
N GLY A 122 10.53 14.81 1.92
CA GLY A 122 9.65 15.38 2.96
C GLY A 122 8.27 15.82 2.47
N LYS A 123 7.94 15.56 1.20
CA LYS A 123 6.61 15.88 0.65
C LYS A 123 5.61 14.75 0.93
N LEU A 124 4.42 15.12 1.36
CA LEU A 124 3.23 14.28 1.34
C LEU A 124 2.67 14.23 -0.07
N TYR A 125 2.31 13.05 -0.54
CA TYR A 125 1.66 12.82 -1.82
C TYR A 125 0.29 12.20 -1.56
N VAL A 126 -0.74 12.79 -2.15
CA VAL A 126 -2.14 12.34 -2.05
C VAL A 126 -2.64 11.97 -3.44
N PHE A 127 -3.04 10.72 -3.59
CA PHE A 127 -3.58 10.18 -4.84
C PHE A 127 -5.07 9.86 -4.68
N ASP A 128 -5.82 10.00 -5.76
CA ASP A 128 -7.17 9.45 -5.84
C ASP A 128 -7.15 7.90 -5.88
N LYS A 129 -8.34 7.30 -5.82
CA LYS A 129 -8.53 5.84 -5.84
C LYS A 129 -8.09 5.12 -7.11
N VAL A 130 -7.77 5.86 -8.18
CA VAL A 130 -7.29 5.32 -9.46
C VAL A 130 -5.85 5.73 -9.77
N GLY A 131 -5.15 6.33 -8.80
CA GLY A 131 -3.74 6.68 -8.90
C GLY A 131 -3.47 7.94 -9.71
N THR A 132 -4.36 8.94 -9.65
CA THR A 132 -4.08 10.30 -10.10
C THR A 132 -3.55 11.09 -8.91
N LEU A 133 -2.40 11.74 -9.08
CA LEU A 133 -1.87 12.63 -8.05
C LEU A 133 -2.75 13.88 -7.97
N GLU A 134 -3.37 14.11 -6.83
CA GLU A 134 -4.25 15.26 -6.61
C GLU A 134 -3.55 16.39 -5.86
N HIS A 135 -2.75 16.04 -4.84
CA HIS A 135 -2.11 17.03 -4.00
C HIS A 135 -0.69 16.62 -3.59
N THR A 136 0.15 17.64 -3.37
CA THR A 136 1.45 17.52 -2.70
C THR A 136 1.61 18.64 -1.69
N MET A 137 2.24 18.32 -0.55
CA MET A 137 2.49 19.27 0.51
C MET A 137 3.83 18.98 1.18
N GLN A 138 4.66 20.00 1.42
CA GLN A 138 5.86 19.84 2.24
C GLN A 138 5.47 19.71 3.70
N VAL A 139 5.87 18.62 4.37
CA VAL A 139 5.48 18.32 5.76
C VAL A 139 6.70 18.16 6.66
N THR A 140 7.70 17.38 6.22
CA THR A 140 8.93 17.16 6.98
C THR A 140 10.14 17.73 6.27
N GLY A 141 11.29 17.72 6.92
CA GLY A 141 12.57 17.86 6.22
C GLY A 141 12.86 16.63 5.35
N GLU A 142 13.90 16.72 4.52
CA GLU A 142 14.42 15.56 3.79
C GLU A 142 14.93 14.50 4.75
N TRP A 143 14.76 13.23 4.39
CA TRP A 143 15.20 12.09 5.18
C TRP A 143 15.77 10.98 4.31
N VAL A 144 16.53 10.08 4.91
CA VAL A 144 17.15 8.95 4.22
C VAL A 144 16.39 7.68 4.59
N LYS A 145 15.99 6.92 3.56
CA LYS A 145 15.35 5.61 3.77
C LYS A 145 16.33 4.68 4.47
N PRO A 146 15.98 4.13 5.64
CA PRO A 146 16.84 3.21 6.36
C PRO A 146 17.12 1.94 5.53
N SER A 147 18.36 1.46 5.59
CA SER A 147 18.73 0.16 5.03
C SER A 147 18.33 -0.93 6.03
N GLY A 148 17.40 -1.80 5.64
CA GLY A 148 16.95 -2.95 6.45
C GLY A 148 15.82 -2.64 7.41
N HIS A 149 15.49 -3.64 8.26
CA HIS A 149 14.41 -3.55 9.24
C HIS A 149 14.87 -2.84 10.51
N GLY A 150 14.06 -1.91 11.03
CA GLY A 150 14.28 -1.27 12.33
C GLY A 150 14.91 0.12 12.30
N GLY A 151 15.09 0.73 11.14
CA GLY A 151 15.51 2.13 11.03
C GLY A 151 14.38 3.10 11.40
N ILE A 152 14.76 4.30 11.89
CA ILE A 152 13.82 5.37 12.21
C ILE A 152 13.54 6.16 10.93
N ALA A 153 12.30 6.23 10.50
CA ALA A 153 11.85 6.99 9.34
C ALA A 153 10.49 7.65 9.60
N PRO A 154 10.21 8.79 8.96
CA PRO A 154 8.87 9.34 8.91
C PRO A 154 7.87 8.37 8.29
N GLY A 155 6.62 8.46 8.72
CA GLY A 155 5.55 7.61 8.22
C GLY A 155 4.21 8.30 8.21
N VAL A 156 3.24 7.70 7.51
CA VAL A 156 1.88 8.22 7.37
C VAL A 156 0.86 7.26 7.97
N ALA A 157 -0.24 7.82 8.50
CA ALA A 157 -1.43 7.10 8.91
C ALA A 157 -2.66 7.92 8.54
N ALA A 158 -3.73 7.28 8.09
CA ALA A 158 -5.02 7.92 7.86
C ALA A 158 -5.85 7.96 9.15
N GLY A 159 -6.70 8.97 9.28
CA GLY A 159 -7.68 9.08 10.36
C GLY A 159 -8.72 7.95 10.32
N ASN A 160 -9.52 7.89 11.36
CA ASN A 160 -10.63 6.94 11.49
C ASN A 160 -11.84 7.38 10.64
N TYR A 161 -12.89 6.55 10.63
CA TYR A 161 -14.13 6.79 9.86
C TYR A 161 -14.78 8.15 10.11
N ASP A 162 -14.69 8.68 11.32
CA ASP A 162 -15.27 9.97 11.70
C ASP A 162 -14.40 11.17 11.30
N GLU A 163 -13.17 10.92 10.86
CA GLU A 163 -12.17 11.92 10.45
C GLU A 163 -11.58 11.55 9.08
N ALA A 164 -12.45 11.35 8.09
CA ALA A 164 -12.11 10.83 6.77
C ALA A 164 -11.04 11.66 6.02
N ASN A 165 -10.93 12.94 6.32
CA ASN A 165 -9.98 13.85 5.68
C ASN A 165 -8.70 14.09 6.49
N THR A 166 -8.52 13.42 7.64
CA THR A 166 -7.36 13.63 8.51
C THR A 166 -6.25 12.62 8.22
N VAL A 167 -5.05 13.13 8.02
CA VAL A 167 -3.81 12.36 7.89
C VAL A 167 -2.83 12.74 8.98
N TRP A 168 -2.19 11.75 9.56
CA TRP A 168 -1.13 11.91 10.53
C TRP A 168 0.21 11.58 9.90
N VAL A 169 1.20 12.45 10.09
CA VAL A 169 2.59 12.22 9.66
C VAL A 169 3.49 12.24 10.88
N SER A 170 4.17 11.15 11.14
CA SER A 170 5.23 11.11 12.15
C SER A 170 6.53 11.66 11.58
N ASP A 171 7.15 12.59 12.28
CA ASP A 171 8.50 13.09 12.00
C ASP A 171 9.41 12.82 13.21
N PRO A 172 9.95 11.59 13.33
CA PRO A 172 10.78 11.21 14.47
C PRO A 172 12.12 11.94 14.50
N LEU A 173 12.60 12.46 13.37
CA LEU A 173 13.85 13.23 13.30
C LEU A 173 13.71 14.60 13.93
N ALA A 174 12.54 15.23 13.82
CA ALA A 174 12.19 16.49 14.47
C ALA A 174 11.49 16.31 15.83
N GLY A 175 11.14 15.05 16.19
CA GLY A 175 10.35 14.76 17.40
C GLY A 175 8.92 15.29 17.34
N LYS A 176 8.30 15.28 16.13
CA LYS A 176 6.98 15.86 15.86
C LYS A 176 6.00 14.84 15.30
N VAL A 177 4.72 15.17 15.43
CA VAL A 177 3.61 14.56 14.71
C VAL A 177 2.80 15.69 14.10
N HIS A 178 2.56 15.62 12.79
CA HIS A 178 1.75 16.58 12.04
C HIS A 178 0.37 16.00 11.81
N MET A 179 -0.67 16.79 12.03
CA MET A 179 -2.05 16.46 11.70
C MET A 179 -2.46 17.33 10.52
N ILE A 180 -2.85 16.71 9.42
CA ILE A 180 -3.13 17.38 8.15
C ILE A 180 -4.59 17.13 7.77
N ASP A 181 -5.32 18.20 7.53
CA ASP A 181 -6.66 18.16 6.95
C ASP A 181 -6.53 18.16 5.42
N LEU A 182 -6.87 17.04 4.78
CA LEU A 182 -6.81 16.89 3.31
C LEU A 182 -7.82 17.78 2.58
N SER A 183 -8.92 18.19 3.23
CA SER A 183 -9.93 19.03 2.60
C SER A 183 -9.45 20.46 2.36
N THR A 184 -8.53 20.93 3.20
CA THR A 184 -7.93 22.26 3.11
C THR A 184 -6.47 22.24 2.71
N MET A 185 -5.83 21.07 2.77
CA MET A 185 -4.38 20.86 2.61
C MET A 185 -3.58 21.75 3.56
N THR A 186 -4.01 21.80 4.82
CA THR A 186 -3.36 22.57 5.89
C THR A 186 -2.99 21.67 7.07
N GLU A 187 -1.92 22.07 7.79
CA GLU A 187 -1.51 21.52 9.06
C GLU A 187 -2.28 22.17 10.22
#